data_8889b84ef249e182cc8bc3e8b7031bbd
#
_entry.id   8889b84ef249e182cc8bc3e8b7031bbd
#
_cell.length_a   1.000
_cell.length_b   1.000
_cell.length_c   1.000
_cell.angle_alpha   90.00
_cell.angle_beta   90.00
_cell.angle_gamma   90.00
#
_symmetry.space_group_name_H-M   'P 1'
#
loop_
_entity.id
_entity.type
_entity.pdbx_description
1 polymer ?
#
loop_
_entity_poly.entity_id
_entity_poly.type
_entity_poly.pdbx_seq_one_letter_code
_entity_poly.pdbx_strand_id
1 'polypeptide(L)'
;LLQNFALFVDIGKCTPTPWERVCALYEVYRTELEKNKNRIVPVLCYEDILKNEACGKLSALLTVEEGAVCGGSLERLRELYDMGVRMLTLTWNYRNELGWPATRRCLGQSRGDVDGRLTEKSVQEKIPGTGRSSCAGENPTTAIETEKGETGIRGSDGRDAACGLTETGRDFVTEMERLGMIPDVSHLSDAGFDDVWECTKKPFVASHSNARAVCPSLRNLTDDQIRRLAERGGCMGLNYYDKFLVDGGSKDPEVLWEALIRQARHITDVGGMEILGLGSDFDGIPINPALPGAEAMPVVWERLKTAGFTENQLD
;
A
#
# COMPACT_ATOMS: atom_id res chain seq x y z
N LEU A 1 15.11 9.13 -11.68
CA LEU A 1 13.76 8.61 -11.45
C LEU A 1 13.80 7.34 -10.59
N LEU A 2 12.95 7.26 -9.55
CA LEU A 2 12.78 6.10 -8.66
C LEU A 2 11.41 5.48 -8.89
N GLN A 3 11.35 4.15 -9.02
CA GLN A 3 10.11 3.38 -9.15
C GLN A 3 10.08 2.25 -8.10
N ASN A 4 8.96 2.13 -7.38
CA ASN A 4 8.69 0.99 -6.52
C ASN A 4 8.23 -0.21 -7.33
N PHE A 5 8.79 -1.38 -7.06
CA PHE A 5 8.39 -2.66 -7.60
C PHE A 5 7.87 -3.52 -6.46
N ALA A 6 6.55 -3.65 -6.36
CA ALA A 6 5.90 -4.36 -5.27
C ALA A 6 5.75 -5.86 -5.58
N LEU A 7 6.26 -6.70 -4.70
CA LEU A 7 5.92 -8.11 -4.65
C LEU A 7 4.61 -8.25 -3.86
N PHE A 8 3.49 -8.24 -4.57
CA PHE A 8 2.17 -8.33 -3.96
C PHE A 8 1.73 -9.78 -3.76
N VAL A 9 1.19 -10.09 -2.57
CA VAL A 9 0.66 -11.41 -2.23
C VAL A 9 -0.73 -11.32 -1.62
N ASP A 10 -1.75 -11.73 -2.37
CA ASP A 10 -3.10 -11.92 -1.82
C ASP A 10 -3.15 -13.22 -0.99
N ILE A 11 -3.08 -13.09 0.33
CA ILE A 11 -3.07 -14.25 1.24
C ILE A 11 -4.38 -15.04 1.23
N GLY A 12 -5.47 -14.43 0.79
CA GLY A 12 -6.76 -15.12 0.63
C GLY A 12 -6.81 -16.04 -0.59
N LYS A 13 -5.87 -15.89 -1.53
CA LYS A 13 -5.83 -16.64 -2.80
C LYS A 13 -4.49 -17.34 -3.06
N CYS A 14 -3.49 -17.15 -2.18
CA CYS A 14 -2.17 -17.66 -2.48
C CYS A 14 -2.03 -19.16 -2.19
N THR A 15 -1.45 -19.84 -3.16
CA THR A 15 -0.96 -21.22 -3.06
C THR A 15 0.39 -21.30 -3.76
N PRO A 16 1.38 -22.00 -3.22
CA PRO A 16 1.29 -22.86 -2.04
C PRO A 16 1.23 -22.11 -0.71
N THR A 17 2.21 -21.27 -0.35
CA THR A 17 2.22 -20.43 0.86
C THR A 17 2.56 -19.00 0.51
N PRO A 18 2.21 -17.99 1.37
CA PRO A 18 2.61 -16.61 1.14
C PRO A 18 4.13 -16.44 0.96
N TRP A 19 4.95 -17.16 1.74
CA TRP A 19 6.40 -17.12 1.63
C TRP A 19 6.91 -17.66 0.29
N GLU A 20 6.45 -18.84 -0.12
CA GLU A 20 6.83 -19.41 -1.41
C GLU A 20 6.37 -18.54 -2.57
N ARG A 21 5.20 -17.88 -2.44
CA ARG A 21 4.71 -16.94 -3.45
C ARG A 21 5.61 -15.72 -3.57
N VAL A 22 6.00 -15.06 -2.47
CA VAL A 22 6.89 -13.91 -2.53
C VAL A 22 8.27 -14.28 -3.09
N CYS A 23 8.80 -15.44 -2.72
CA CYS A 23 10.06 -15.94 -3.30
C CYS A 23 9.95 -16.15 -4.81
N ALA A 24 8.85 -16.72 -5.30
CA ALA A 24 8.62 -16.89 -6.74
C ALA A 24 8.52 -15.54 -7.49
N LEU A 25 7.85 -14.55 -6.92
CA LEU A 25 7.79 -13.19 -7.47
C LEU A 25 9.18 -12.52 -7.48
N TYR A 26 9.97 -12.73 -6.44
CA TYR A 26 11.34 -12.24 -6.38
C TYR A 26 12.22 -12.79 -7.51
N GLU A 27 12.09 -14.08 -7.84
CA GLU A 27 12.84 -14.68 -8.96
C GLU A 27 12.41 -14.07 -10.32
N VAL A 28 11.14 -13.72 -10.49
CA VAL A 28 10.66 -12.98 -11.67
C VAL A 28 11.31 -11.58 -11.70
N TYR A 29 11.27 -10.85 -10.58
CA TYR A 29 11.89 -9.53 -10.47
C TYR A 29 13.38 -9.57 -10.83
N ARG A 30 14.15 -10.50 -10.26
CA ARG A 30 15.58 -10.67 -10.58
C ARG A 30 15.81 -10.94 -12.06
N THR A 31 15.00 -11.82 -12.65
CA THR A 31 15.09 -12.16 -14.06
C THR A 31 14.84 -10.95 -14.96
N GLU A 32 13.81 -10.16 -14.63
CA GLU A 32 13.50 -8.95 -15.40
C GLU A 32 14.54 -7.84 -15.21
N LEU A 33 15.09 -7.67 -14.03
CA LEU A 33 16.21 -6.75 -13.81
C LEU A 33 17.43 -7.13 -14.65
N GLU A 34 17.82 -8.40 -14.69
CA GLU A 34 18.98 -8.84 -15.49
C GLU A 34 18.76 -8.59 -16.98
N LYS A 35 17.56 -8.85 -17.49
CA LYS A 35 17.21 -8.55 -18.89
C LYS A 35 17.30 -7.04 -19.21
N ASN A 36 16.99 -6.19 -18.22
CA ASN A 36 16.88 -4.75 -18.37
C ASN A 36 18.01 -3.95 -17.70
N LYS A 37 19.11 -4.59 -17.29
CA LYS A 37 20.22 -3.99 -16.52
C LYS A 37 20.85 -2.74 -17.13
N ASN A 38 20.68 -2.55 -18.44
CA ASN A 38 21.15 -1.36 -19.13
C ASN A 38 20.28 -0.13 -18.84
N ARG A 39 19.04 -0.30 -18.35
CA ARG A 39 18.04 0.74 -18.17
C ARG A 39 17.57 0.87 -16.73
N ILE A 40 17.51 -0.25 -16.00
CA ILE A 40 16.93 -0.34 -14.65
C ILE A 40 17.95 -0.99 -13.73
N VAL A 41 18.18 -0.39 -12.55
CA VAL A 41 19.15 -0.87 -11.57
C VAL A 41 18.51 -0.89 -10.18
N PRO A 42 18.71 -1.95 -9.38
CA PRO A 42 18.18 -2.02 -8.03
C PRO A 42 18.77 -0.93 -7.13
N VAL A 43 18.00 -0.55 -6.10
CA VAL A 43 18.38 0.43 -5.08
C VAL A 43 18.39 -0.25 -3.72
N LEU A 44 19.50 -0.14 -3.02
CA LEU A 44 19.67 -0.65 -1.65
C LEU A 44 19.89 0.49 -0.64
N CYS A 45 20.33 1.66 -1.11
CA CYS A 45 20.55 2.86 -0.32
C CYS A 45 20.37 4.12 -1.17
N TYR A 46 20.36 5.29 -0.52
CA TYR A 46 20.18 6.58 -1.20
C TYR A 46 21.25 6.88 -2.26
N GLU A 47 22.50 6.51 -1.96
CA GLU A 47 23.63 6.71 -2.87
C GLU A 47 23.46 5.97 -4.20
N ASP A 48 22.71 4.84 -4.20
CA ASP A 48 22.42 4.10 -5.42
C ASP A 48 21.47 4.91 -6.33
N ILE A 49 20.51 5.64 -5.76
CA ILE A 49 19.62 6.53 -6.51
C ILE A 49 20.44 7.58 -7.27
N LEU A 50 21.35 8.27 -6.56
CA LEU A 50 22.21 9.30 -7.16
C LEU A 50 23.11 8.75 -8.27
N LYS A 51 23.69 7.55 -8.07
CA LYS A 51 24.51 6.89 -9.09
C LYS A 51 23.70 6.51 -10.32
N ASN A 52 22.50 5.96 -10.12
CA ASN A 52 21.63 5.54 -11.21
C ASN A 52 21.18 6.74 -12.04
N GLU A 53 20.81 7.83 -11.38
CA GLU A 53 20.43 9.09 -12.02
C GLU A 53 21.59 9.66 -12.86
N ALA A 54 22.79 9.73 -12.31
CA ALA A 54 23.98 10.18 -13.02
C ALA A 54 24.30 9.31 -14.26
N CYS A 55 23.86 8.05 -14.26
CA CYS A 55 23.98 7.13 -15.38
C CYS A 55 22.76 7.11 -16.32
N GLY A 56 21.74 7.95 -16.08
CA GLY A 56 20.50 7.98 -16.86
C GLY A 56 19.67 6.70 -16.73
N LYS A 57 19.76 6.01 -15.60
CA LYS A 57 19.05 4.75 -15.35
C LYS A 57 17.89 4.94 -14.37
N LEU A 58 16.85 4.13 -14.55
CA LEU A 58 15.75 4.02 -13.60
C LEU A 58 16.21 3.26 -12.34
N SER A 59 15.94 3.83 -11.19
CA SER A 59 16.16 3.22 -9.88
C SER A 59 14.99 2.32 -9.49
N ALA A 60 15.24 1.03 -9.25
CA ALA A 60 14.22 0.05 -8.85
C ALA A 60 14.29 -0.19 -7.34
N LEU A 61 13.32 0.31 -6.58
CA LEU A 61 13.13 0.02 -5.17
C LEU A 61 12.25 -1.22 -5.02
N LEU A 62 12.81 -2.29 -4.48
CA LEU A 62 12.05 -3.51 -4.23
C LEU A 62 11.25 -3.38 -2.94
N THR A 63 9.96 -3.65 -3.04
CA THR A 63 9.02 -3.58 -1.93
C THR A 63 8.20 -4.86 -1.83
N VAL A 64 7.60 -5.11 -0.66
CA VAL A 64 6.65 -6.21 -0.46
C VAL A 64 5.34 -5.62 0.03
N GLU A 65 4.24 -5.97 -0.63
CA GLU A 65 2.89 -5.64 -0.18
C GLU A 65 2.21 -6.87 0.39
N GLU A 66 1.94 -6.86 1.68
CA GLU A 66 1.42 -7.88 2.60
C GLU A 66 2.49 -8.50 3.52
N GLY A 67 2.56 -7.97 4.75
CA GLY A 67 3.52 -8.45 5.77
C GLY A 67 3.32 -9.88 6.26
N ALA A 68 2.14 -10.47 6.03
CA ALA A 68 1.86 -11.87 6.36
C ALA A 68 2.75 -12.86 5.58
N VAL A 69 3.46 -12.43 4.52
CA VAL A 69 4.43 -13.29 3.83
C VAL A 69 5.50 -13.81 4.79
N CYS A 70 5.81 -13.05 5.84
CA CYS A 70 6.78 -13.44 6.87
C CYS A 70 6.20 -14.43 7.89
N GLY A 71 4.86 -14.59 7.98
CA GLY A 71 4.22 -15.44 9.00
C GLY A 71 4.62 -15.08 10.43
N GLY A 72 4.82 -13.78 10.74
CA GLY A 72 5.28 -13.29 12.04
C GLY A 72 6.75 -13.56 12.38
N SER A 73 7.56 -14.04 11.42
CA SER A 73 8.98 -14.37 11.66
C SER A 73 9.90 -13.21 11.34
N LEU A 74 10.62 -12.69 12.34
CA LEU A 74 11.68 -11.69 12.16
C LEU A 74 12.86 -12.22 11.35
N GLU A 75 13.08 -13.53 11.32
CA GLU A 75 14.10 -14.15 10.47
C GLU A 75 13.74 -13.95 8.99
N ARG A 76 12.50 -14.25 8.59
CA ARG A 76 12.02 -13.99 7.23
C ARG A 76 12.03 -12.51 6.86
N LEU A 77 11.77 -11.62 7.81
CA LEU A 77 11.92 -10.17 7.57
C LEU A 77 13.37 -9.82 7.20
N ARG A 78 14.36 -10.40 7.91
CA ARG A 78 15.79 -10.23 7.59
C ARG A 78 16.16 -10.85 6.23
N GLU A 79 15.61 -12.03 5.92
CA GLU A 79 15.78 -12.64 4.60
C GLU A 79 15.25 -11.73 3.48
N LEU A 80 14.07 -11.09 3.64
CA LEU A 80 13.57 -10.10 2.68
C LEU A 80 14.53 -8.91 2.54
N TYR A 81 15.09 -8.42 3.64
CA TYR A 81 16.09 -7.35 3.60
C TYR A 81 17.35 -7.78 2.84
N ASP A 82 17.84 -8.98 3.05
CA ASP A 82 19.00 -9.55 2.35
C ASP A 82 18.71 -9.78 0.86
N MET A 83 17.46 -10.07 0.50
CA MET A 83 16.98 -10.12 -0.88
C MET A 83 16.94 -8.74 -1.56
N GLY A 84 17.12 -7.65 -0.81
CA GLY A 84 17.12 -6.28 -1.31
C GLY A 84 15.80 -5.52 -1.11
N VAL A 85 14.81 -6.09 -0.40
CA VAL A 85 13.58 -5.38 -0.04
C VAL A 85 13.90 -4.23 0.91
N ARG A 86 13.37 -3.04 0.63
CA ARG A 86 13.60 -1.84 1.45
C ARG A 86 12.32 -1.19 1.99
N MET A 87 11.17 -1.71 1.62
CA MET A 87 9.88 -1.26 2.13
C MET A 87 8.93 -2.46 2.28
N LEU A 88 8.14 -2.48 3.35
CA LEU A 88 7.15 -3.52 3.61
C LEU A 88 5.83 -2.89 4.05
N THR A 89 4.75 -3.17 3.31
CA THR A 89 3.38 -2.85 3.71
C THR A 89 2.92 -3.85 4.76
N LEU A 90 2.58 -3.37 5.97
CA LEU A 90 2.36 -4.23 7.15
C LEU A 90 1.13 -5.13 7.02
N THR A 91 0.06 -4.60 6.42
CA THR A 91 -1.18 -5.35 6.12
C THR A 91 -1.68 -4.99 4.73
N TRP A 92 -2.33 -5.90 4.04
CA TRP A 92 -3.19 -5.57 2.90
C TRP A 92 -4.65 -5.46 3.37
N ASN A 93 -5.57 -6.23 2.81
CA ASN A 93 -7.01 -6.14 3.12
C ASN A 93 -7.49 -7.13 4.19
N TYR A 94 -6.58 -7.91 4.77
CA TYR A 94 -6.90 -8.91 5.79
C TYR A 94 -6.12 -8.64 7.08
N ARG A 95 -6.73 -8.98 8.21
CA ARG A 95 -5.98 -9.11 9.45
C ARG A 95 -4.92 -10.19 9.28
N ASN A 96 -3.71 -9.89 9.73
CA ASN A 96 -2.59 -10.82 9.71
C ASN A 96 -1.86 -10.84 11.07
N GLU A 97 -0.71 -11.51 11.14
CA GLU A 97 0.10 -11.63 12.35
C GLU A 97 0.63 -10.29 12.86
N LEU A 98 0.70 -9.26 12.00
CA LEU A 98 1.27 -7.96 12.34
C LEU A 98 0.22 -6.95 12.81
N GLY A 99 -1.03 -7.04 12.31
CA GLY A 99 -2.02 -6.03 12.64
C GLY A 99 -3.33 -6.12 11.88
N TRP A 100 -4.09 -5.04 11.94
CA TRP A 100 -5.40 -4.87 11.35
C TRP A 100 -5.37 -3.89 10.18
N PRO A 101 -6.03 -4.22 9.06
CA PRO A 101 -6.21 -3.30 7.95
C PRO A 101 -7.29 -2.26 8.25
N ALA A 102 -7.36 -1.21 7.40
CA ALA A 102 -8.36 -0.17 7.44
C ALA A 102 -9.76 -0.73 7.10
N THR A 103 -10.51 -1.16 8.12
CA THR A 103 -11.85 -1.74 7.99
C THR A 103 -12.87 -0.99 8.84
N ARG A 104 -14.18 -1.10 8.52
CA ARG A 104 -15.26 -0.51 9.29
C ARG A 104 -15.32 -1.02 10.73
N ARG A 105 -14.87 -2.24 10.99
CA ARG A 105 -14.80 -2.82 12.34
C ARG A 105 -13.92 -1.99 13.27
N CYS A 106 -12.86 -1.40 12.74
CA CYS A 106 -11.91 -0.60 13.50
C CYS A 106 -12.40 0.82 13.84
N LEU A 107 -13.57 1.24 13.33
CA LEU A 107 -14.19 2.52 13.66
C LEU A 107 -15.16 2.47 14.83
N GLY A 108 -15.25 1.37 15.57
CA GLY A 108 -16.17 1.24 16.72
C GLY A 108 -17.65 1.21 16.35
N GLN A 109 -18.03 0.94 15.10
CA GLN A 109 -19.41 0.74 14.70
C GLN A 109 -19.89 -0.63 15.19
N SER A 110 -20.96 -0.57 16.02
CA SER A 110 -21.59 -1.68 16.71
C SER A 110 -21.87 -2.89 15.81
N ARG A 111 -21.70 -4.06 16.44
CA ARG A 111 -22.06 -5.41 15.97
C ARG A 111 -23.40 -5.41 15.21
N GLY A 112 -23.38 -5.33 13.90
CA GLY A 112 -24.56 -5.45 13.04
C GLY A 112 -24.25 -6.02 11.67
N ASP A 113 -23.07 -5.80 11.15
CA ASP A 113 -22.67 -6.28 9.84
C ASP A 113 -21.47 -7.22 9.94
N VAL A 114 -21.80 -8.50 10.12
CA VAL A 114 -20.87 -9.61 9.96
C VAL A 114 -20.82 -9.93 8.48
N ASP A 115 -19.92 -9.38 7.75
CA ASP A 115 -19.12 -10.06 6.73
C ASP A 115 -18.09 -9.10 6.15
N GLY A 116 -16.82 -9.21 6.60
CA GLY A 116 -15.69 -8.45 6.08
C GLY A 116 -15.20 -8.96 4.72
N ARG A 117 -16.05 -9.57 3.94
CA ARG A 117 -15.87 -9.74 2.51
C ARG A 117 -16.42 -8.49 1.84
N LEU A 118 -15.50 -7.61 1.39
CA LEU A 118 -15.81 -6.80 0.23
C LEU A 118 -16.23 -7.79 -0.85
N THR A 119 -17.53 -7.97 -1.02
CA THR A 119 -18.07 -8.89 -2.02
C THR A 119 -17.60 -8.43 -3.39
N GLU A 120 -16.70 -9.20 -3.97
CA GLU A 120 -16.23 -9.10 -5.36
C GLU A 120 -17.38 -9.35 -6.38
N LYS A 121 -18.52 -8.74 -6.19
CA LYS A 121 -19.61 -8.81 -7.19
C LYS A 121 -19.49 -7.80 -8.31
N SER A 122 -18.37 -7.06 -8.41
CA SER A 122 -18.21 -6.03 -9.44
C SER A 122 -16.95 -6.13 -10.33
N VAL A 123 -16.19 -7.23 -10.29
CA VAL A 123 -14.98 -7.39 -11.14
C VAL A 123 -15.00 -8.68 -11.95
N GLN A 124 -16.14 -9.04 -12.53
CA GLN A 124 -16.18 -10.05 -13.61
C GLN A 124 -16.83 -9.46 -14.85
N GLU A 125 -16.19 -8.50 -15.49
CA GLU A 125 -16.36 -8.27 -16.91
C GLU A 125 -15.16 -8.84 -17.66
N LYS A 126 -15.49 -9.83 -18.45
CA LYS A 126 -14.78 -10.73 -19.32
C LYS A 126 -13.57 -10.13 -20.04
N ILE A 127 -12.43 -10.76 -19.86
CA ILE A 127 -11.37 -10.79 -20.88
C ILE A 127 -11.78 -11.89 -21.90
N PRO A 128 -11.92 -11.63 -23.18
CA PRO A 128 -12.22 -12.65 -24.17
C PRO A 128 -10.96 -13.44 -24.56
N GLY A 129 -11.00 -14.73 -24.37
CA GLY A 129 -10.29 -15.71 -25.17
C GLY A 129 -9.05 -16.35 -24.58
N THR A 130 -9.22 -17.46 -23.88
CA THR A 130 -8.47 -18.70 -24.13
C THR A 130 -9.24 -19.90 -23.54
N GLY A 131 -9.15 -21.02 -24.23
CA GLY A 131 -10.03 -22.18 -24.24
C GLY A 131 -10.19 -22.94 -22.92
N ARG A 132 -11.31 -23.65 -22.90
CA ARG A 132 -11.80 -24.61 -21.91
C ARG A 132 -10.82 -25.71 -21.55
N SER A 133 -10.75 -26.04 -20.27
CA SER A 133 -10.69 -27.44 -19.82
C SER A 133 -11.48 -27.59 -18.53
N SER A 134 -12.45 -28.50 -18.55
CA SER A 134 -13.34 -28.88 -17.46
C SER A 134 -12.68 -29.90 -16.56
N CYS A 135 -12.69 -29.66 -15.23
CA CYS A 135 -12.69 -30.76 -14.25
C CYS A 135 -13.57 -30.35 -13.05
N ALA A 136 -14.64 -31.10 -12.90
CA ALA A 136 -15.51 -31.09 -11.73
C ALA A 136 -14.81 -31.86 -10.59
N GLY A 137 -14.87 -31.31 -9.38
CA GLY A 137 -14.39 -31.97 -8.16
C GLY A 137 -15.04 -31.34 -6.94
N GLU A 138 -15.71 -32.15 -6.18
CA GLU A 138 -16.64 -31.84 -5.08
C GLU A 138 -15.95 -31.14 -3.90
N ASN A 139 -16.71 -30.23 -3.24
CA ASN A 139 -16.37 -29.57 -1.98
C ASN A 139 -16.44 -30.54 -0.80
N PRO A 140 -15.49 -30.55 0.11
CA PRO A 140 -15.75 -30.93 1.50
C PRO A 140 -15.94 -29.68 2.36
N THR A 141 -17.12 -29.57 2.90
CA THR A 141 -17.51 -28.67 3.98
C THR A 141 -16.73 -29.00 5.25
N THR A 142 -15.81 -28.11 5.65
CA THR A 142 -15.28 -28.14 7.01
C THR A 142 -15.72 -26.85 7.70
N ALA A 143 -16.58 -27.03 8.73
CA ALA A 143 -17.03 -26.00 9.62
C ALA A 143 -15.83 -25.44 10.40
N ILE A 144 -15.61 -24.13 10.27
CA ILE A 144 -14.67 -23.41 11.14
C ILE A 144 -15.48 -22.99 12.37
N GLU A 145 -15.11 -23.57 13.51
CA GLU A 145 -15.64 -23.20 14.81
C GLU A 145 -15.40 -21.71 15.10
N THR A 146 -16.48 -21.01 15.42
CA THR A 146 -16.43 -19.61 15.84
C THR A 146 -15.89 -19.54 17.26
N GLU A 147 -14.67 -19.07 17.45
CA GLU A 147 -14.16 -18.72 18.77
C GLU A 147 -15.00 -17.60 19.37
N LYS A 148 -15.53 -17.89 20.56
CA LYS A 148 -16.29 -16.95 21.40
C LYS A 148 -15.34 -16.02 22.14
N GLY A 149 -15.52 -14.71 21.91
CA GLY A 149 -15.45 -13.73 22.99
C GLY A 149 -14.07 -13.31 23.48
N GLU A 150 -13.40 -12.40 22.78
CA GLU A 150 -12.54 -11.45 23.46
C GLU A 150 -13.28 -10.12 23.62
N THR A 151 -13.51 -9.73 24.88
CA THR A 151 -14.02 -8.41 25.25
C THR A 151 -12.92 -7.40 25.04
N GLY A 152 -13.01 -6.61 23.96
CA GLY A 152 -12.05 -5.56 23.65
C GLY A 152 -11.91 -4.55 24.80
N ILE A 153 -10.70 -4.31 25.23
CA ILE A 153 -10.34 -3.24 26.17
C ILE A 153 -10.39 -1.93 25.39
N ARG A 154 -11.29 -1.03 25.74
CA ARG A 154 -11.30 0.33 25.20
C ARG A 154 -10.14 1.12 25.81
N GLY A 155 -9.28 1.70 25.00
CA GLY A 155 -8.33 2.69 25.44
C GLY A 155 -9.06 3.92 26.03
N SER A 156 -8.37 4.69 26.86
CA SER A 156 -8.90 5.89 27.53
C SER A 156 -9.35 7.00 26.56
N ASP A 157 -9.04 6.88 25.26
CA ASP A 157 -9.39 7.79 24.17
C ASP A 157 -10.57 7.32 23.30
N GLY A 158 -11.25 6.23 23.69
CA GLY A 158 -12.42 5.68 23.00
C GLY A 158 -12.11 4.89 21.72
N ARG A 159 -10.83 4.68 21.36
CA ARG A 159 -10.40 3.84 20.25
C ARG A 159 -10.43 2.37 20.65
N ASP A 160 -10.80 1.50 19.72
CA ASP A 160 -10.74 0.04 19.94
C ASP A 160 -9.26 -0.40 19.82
N ALA A 161 -8.56 -0.46 20.96
CA ALA A 161 -7.16 -0.88 21.04
C ALA A 161 -6.90 -2.27 20.39
N ALA A 162 -7.96 -3.05 20.16
CA ALA A 162 -7.89 -4.35 19.51
C ALA A 162 -7.64 -4.27 17.97
N CYS A 163 -7.70 -3.07 17.37
CA CYS A 163 -7.57 -2.91 15.89
C CYS A 163 -6.23 -2.30 15.43
N GLY A 164 -5.22 -2.19 16.29
CA GLY A 164 -3.89 -1.71 15.98
C GLY A 164 -2.92 -2.80 15.52
N LEU A 165 -1.62 -2.56 15.72
CA LEU A 165 -0.60 -3.58 15.58
C LEU A 165 -0.71 -4.61 16.69
N THR A 166 -0.37 -5.85 16.37
CA THR A 166 -0.09 -6.86 17.39
C THR A 166 1.27 -6.60 18.05
N GLU A 167 1.61 -7.32 19.11
CA GLU A 167 2.95 -7.30 19.68
C GLU A 167 4.02 -7.67 18.63
N THR A 168 3.77 -8.73 17.84
CA THR A 168 4.61 -9.11 16.70
C THR A 168 4.74 -7.98 15.68
N GLY A 169 3.66 -7.26 15.37
CA GLY A 169 3.71 -6.12 14.46
C GLY A 169 4.57 -4.97 14.97
N ARG A 170 4.55 -4.68 16.27
CA ARG A 170 5.42 -3.68 16.92
C ARG A 170 6.89 -4.11 16.88
N ASP A 171 7.18 -5.39 17.09
CA ASP A 171 8.54 -5.96 16.96
C ASP A 171 9.02 -5.85 15.51
N PHE A 172 8.15 -6.09 14.52
CA PHE A 172 8.47 -5.93 13.10
C PHE A 172 8.85 -4.48 12.77
N VAL A 173 8.05 -3.50 13.18
CA VAL A 173 8.34 -2.08 12.95
C VAL A 173 9.68 -1.68 13.58
N THR A 174 9.95 -2.14 14.80
CA THR A 174 11.21 -1.90 15.51
C THR A 174 12.40 -2.50 14.75
N GLU A 175 12.28 -3.74 14.28
CA GLU A 175 13.33 -4.40 13.51
C GLU A 175 13.52 -3.77 12.12
N MET A 176 12.42 -3.35 11.46
CA MET A 176 12.49 -2.61 10.21
C MET A 176 13.28 -1.30 10.37
N GLU A 177 13.02 -0.54 11.44
CA GLU A 177 13.79 0.67 11.76
C GLU A 177 15.28 0.36 11.96
N ARG A 178 15.60 -0.74 12.69
CA ARG A 178 16.98 -1.18 12.91
C ARG A 178 17.70 -1.54 11.61
N LEU A 179 17.01 -2.22 10.70
CA LEU A 179 17.54 -2.64 9.40
C LEU A 179 17.66 -1.47 8.41
N GLY A 180 16.90 -0.39 8.60
CA GLY A 180 16.74 0.66 7.60
C GLY A 180 15.72 0.29 6.51
N MET A 181 14.79 -0.60 6.83
CA MET A 181 13.60 -0.90 6.04
C MET A 181 12.50 0.10 6.36
N ILE A 182 11.75 0.54 5.34
CA ILE A 182 10.70 1.54 5.47
C ILE A 182 9.37 0.85 5.80
N PRO A 183 8.71 1.14 6.94
CA PRO A 183 7.34 0.73 7.17
C PRO A 183 6.38 1.48 6.23
N ASP A 184 5.49 0.77 5.58
CA ASP A 184 4.41 1.33 4.78
C ASP A 184 3.08 1.12 5.50
N VAL A 185 2.40 2.23 5.78
CA VAL A 185 1.10 2.25 6.48
C VAL A 185 -0.10 2.26 5.55
N SER A 186 0.11 2.19 4.23
CA SER A 186 -0.99 1.96 3.30
C SER A 186 -1.73 0.68 3.69
N HIS A 187 -3.06 0.68 3.61
CA HIS A 187 -3.96 -0.37 4.10
C HIS A 187 -4.09 -0.51 5.62
N LEU A 188 -3.19 0.04 6.42
CA LEU A 188 -3.22 -0.12 7.88
C LEU A 188 -4.40 0.66 8.50
N SER A 189 -4.95 0.16 9.60
CA SER A 189 -5.97 0.87 10.37
C SER A 189 -5.44 2.16 11.00
N ASP A 190 -6.34 3.05 11.41
CA ASP A 190 -5.96 4.30 12.11
C ASP A 190 -5.19 4.01 13.41
N ALA A 191 -5.63 3.01 14.19
CA ALA A 191 -4.92 2.58 15.39
C ALA A 191 -3.54 1.98 15.06
N GLY A 192 -3.42 1.22 13.96
CA GLY A 192 -2.14 0.71 13.49
C GLY A 192 -1.19 1.81 13.05
N PHE A 193 -1.69 2.87 12.41
CA PHE A 193 -0.89 4.07 12.12
C PHE A 193 -0.35 4.71 13.40
N ASP A 194 -1.19 4.86 14.43
CA ASP A 194 -0.77 5.39 15.73
C ASP A 194 0.33 4.53 16.36
N ASP A 195 0.19 3.20 16.27
CA ASP A 195 1.18 2.25 16.77
C ASP A 195 2.52 2.37 16.04
N VAL A 196 2.50 2.51 14.69
CA VAL A 196 3.75 2.74 13.92
C VAL A 196 4.39 4.06 14.33
N TRP A 197 3.60 5.12 14.50
CA TRP A 197 4.09 6.42 14.98
C TRP A 197 4.79 6.30 16.34
N GLU A 198 4.27 5.50 17.25
CA GLU A 198 4.85 5.28 18.58
C GLU A 198 6.14 4.43 18.51
N CYS A 199 6.14 3.37 17.68
CA CYS A 199 7.23 2.39 17.60
C CYS A 199 8.47 2.92 16.87
N THR A 200 8.31 3.85 15.90
CA THR A 200 9.45 4.34 15.10
C THR A 200 9.78 5.82 15.37
N LYS A 201 11.05 6.18 15.21
CA LYS A 201 11.54 7.56 15.23
C LYS A 201 12.06 8.01 13.86
N LYS A 202 12.18 7.08 12.91
CA LYS A 202 12.59 7.34 11.53
C LYS A 202 11.40 7.57 10.63
N PRO A 203 11.59 8.14 9.42
CA PRO A 203 10.54 8.25 8.43
C PRO A 203 9.90 6.90 8.09
N PHE A 204 8.59 6.93 7.88
CA PHE A 204 7.79 5.85 7.31
C PHE A 204 6.88 6.42 6.22
N VAL A 205 6.18 5.63 5.47
CA VAL A 205 5.43 6.12 4.30
C VAL A 205 4.00 5.59 4.28
N ALA A 206 3.15 6.30 3.53
CA ALA A 206 1.91 5.77 3.00
C ALA A 206 2.08 5.68 1.47
N SER A 207 2.54 4.54 0.98
CA SER A 207 3.00 4.39 -0.40
C SER A 207 1.93 4.71 -1.44
N HIS A 208 0.63 4.46 -1.12
CA HIS A 208 -0.52 4.68 -2.00
C HIS A 208 -1.80 4.98 -1.20
N SER A 209 -1.93 6.22 -0.73
CA SER A 209 -3.08 6.70 0.05
C SER A 209 -3.42 8.15 -0.31
N ASN A 210 -4.69 8.54 -0.11
CA ASN A 210 -5.16 9.90 -0.36
C ASN A 210 -5.63 10.58 0.92
N ALA A 211 -6.14 11.82 0.86
CA ALA A 211 -6.67 12.55 1.99
C ALA A 211 -8.15 12.21 2.22
N ARG A 212 -8.48 11.79 3.44
CA ARG A 212 -9.85 11.41 3.85
C ARG A 212 -10.80 12.59 3.87
N ALA A 213 -10.30 13.80 4.14
CA ALA A 213 -11.09 15.03 4.09
C ALA A 213 -11.61 15.35 2.68
N VAL A 214 -10.91 14.93 1.62
CA VAL A 214 -11.31 15.11 0.22
C VAL A 214 -12.21 13.98 -0.27
N CYS A 215 -11.90 12.73 0.11
CA CYS A 215 -12.72 11.56 -0.21
C CYS A 215 -12.79 10.63 1.01
N PRO A 216 -13.97 10.38 1.58
CA PRO A 216 -14.15 9.74 2.90
C PRO A 216 -13.94 8.21 2.87
N SER A 217 -12.91 7.75 2.18
CA SER A 217 -12.49 6.34 2.21
C SER A 217 -11.65 6.05 3.45
N LEU A 218 -11.85 4.89 4.08
CA LEU A 218 -11.02 4.44 5.20
C LEU A 218 -9.56 4.17 4.82
N ARG A 219 -9.31 3.94 3.53
CA ARG A 219 -7.96 3.77 2.96
C ARG A 219 -7.19 5.10 2.87
N ASN A 220 -7.90 6.23 2.98
CA ASN A 220 -7.33 7.56 2.96
C ASN A 220 -6.95 8.01 4.36
N LEU A 221 -5.85 8.77 4.49
CA LEU A 221 -5.35 9.29 5.75
C LEU A 221 -6.16 10.51 6.22
N THR A 222 -6.31 10.65 7.52
CA THR A 222 -6.84 11.87 8.15
C THR A 222 -5.80 13.00 8.08
N ASP A 223 -6.25 14.25 8.22
CA ASP A 223 -5.34 15.40 8.24
C ASP A 223 -4.33 15.34 9.39
N ASP A 224 -4.72 14.75 10.53
CA ASP A 224 -3.79 14.51 11.65
C ASP A 224 -2.70 13.50 11.26
N GLN A 225 -3.08 12.39 10.63
CA GLN A 225 -2.11 11.41 10.14
C GLN A 225 -1.17 12.01 9.07
N ILE A 226 -1.69 12.84 8.18
CA ILE A 226 -0.88 13.54 7.16
C ILE A 226 0.15 14.46 7.82
N ARG A 227 -0.25 15.28 8.82
CA ARG A 227 0.68 16.14 9.55
C ARG A 227 1.76 15.34 10.26
N ARG A 228 1.38 14.29 10.97
CA ARG A 228 2.31 13.42 11.70
C ARG A 228 3.27 12.69 10.76
N LEU A 229 2.80 12.24 9.61
CA LEU A 229 3.65 11.65 8.57
C LEU A 229 4.69 12.66 8.07
N ALA A 230 4.27 13.90 7.78
CA ALA A 230 5.14 14.99 7.37
C ALA A 230 6.15 15.38 8.47
N GLU A 231 5.72 15.50 9.73
CA GLU A 231 6.59 15.77 10.88
C GLU A 231 7.71 14.73 11.03
N ARG A 232 7.44 13.48 10.63
CA ARG A 232 8.41 12.40 10.66
C ARG A 232 9.32 12.37 9.42
N GLY A 233 9.12 13.27 8.45
CA GLY A 233 9.82 13.28 7.17
C GLY A 233 9.41 12.14 6.24
N GLY A 234 8.18 11.66 6.41
CA GLY A 234 7.60 10.60 5.57
C GLY A 234 7.05 11.12 4.25
N CYS A 235 6.61 10.20 3.40
CA CYS A 235 6.02 10.48 2.09
C CYS A 235 4.65 9.82 1.95
N MET A 236 3.75 10.47 1.20
CA MET A 236 2.41 9.99 0.90
C MET A 236 2.19 9.96 -0.60
N GLY A 237 2.07 8.76 -1.17
CA GLY A 237 1.84 8.56 -2.60
C GLY A 237 0.36 8.71 -2.97
N LEU A 238 0.04 9.61 -3.91
CA LEU A 238 -1.29 9.75 -4.49
C LEU A 238 -1.75 8.46 -5.15
N ASN A 239 -2.79 7.84 -4.62
CA ASN A 239 -3.41 6.65 -5.19
C ASN A 239 -4.39 7.04 -6.30
N TYR A 240 -4.37 6.31 -7.43
CA TYR A 240 -5.19 6.62 -8.61
C TYR A 240 -6.50 5.81 -8.66
N TYR A 241 -6.81 5.05 -7.62
CA TYR A 241 -8.07 4.33 -7.56
C TYR A 241 -9.27 5.30 -7.51
N ASP A 242 -10.19 5.15 -8.44
CA ASP A 242 -11.33 6.06 -8.61
C ASP A 242 -12.14 6.27 -7.32
N LYS A 243 -12.33 5.20 -6.51
CA LYS A 243 -13.07 5.27 -5.24
C LYS A 243 -12.30 5.88 -4.07
N PHE A 244 -11.00 6.10 -4.21
CA PHE A 244 -10.20 6.85 -3.24
C PHE A 244 -10.03 8.31 -3.63
N LEU A 245 -10.38 8.64 -4.88
CA LEU A 245 -10.39 10.01 -5.41
C LEU A 245 -11.78 10.65 -5.29
N VAL A 246 -12.83 9.89 -5.59
CA VAL A 246 -14.24 10.35 -5.62
C VAL A 246 -15.10 9.38 -4.82
N ASP A 247 -15.94 9.91 -3.92
CA ASP A 247 -16.88 9.07 -3.17
C ASP A 247 -17.85 8.36 -4.13
N GLY A 248 -17.94 7.04 -4.01
CA GLY A 248 -18.66 6.18 -4.95
C GLY A 248 -17.92 5.88 -6.26
N GLY A 249 -16.79 6.53 -6.52
CA GLY A 249 -16.01 6.39 -7.76
C GLY A 249 -16.54 7.21 -8.94
N SER A 250 -15.78 7.26 -10.03
CA SER A 250 -16.16 7.90 -11.29
C SER A 250 -15.53 7.17 -12.48
N LYS A 251 -16.16 7.26 -13.65
CA LYS A 251 -15.58 6.81 -14.93
C LYS A 251 -15.34 7.98 -15.89
N ASP A 252 -15.63 9.22 -15.45
CA ASP A 252 -15.35 10.42 -16.21
C ASP A 252 -13.89 10.86 -15.95
N PRO A 253 -13.01 10.90 -16.98
CA PRO A 253 -11.62 11.28 -16.83
C PRO A 253 -11.42 12.68 -16.26
N GLU A 254 -12.24 13.67 -16.62
CA GLU A 254 -12.06 15.04 -16.12
C GLU A 254 -12.45 15.13 -14.65
N VAL A 255 -13.49 14.44 -14.19
CA VAL A 255 -13.85 14.34 -12.77
C VAL A 255 -12.71 13.72 -11.96
N LEU A 256 -12.07 12.68 -12.51
CA LEU A 256 -10.93 12.01 -11.87
C LEU A 256 -9.69 12.91 -11.80
N TRP A 257 -9.40 13.68 -12.88
CA TRP A 257 -8.33 14.67 -12.88
C TRP A 257 -8.55 15.78 -11.86
N GLU A 258 -9.74 16.35 -11.81
CA GLU A 258 -10.10 17.37 -10.81
C GLU A 258 -9.96 16.84 -9.38
N ALA A 259 -10.39 15.59 -9.15
CA ALA A 259 -10.26 14.96 -7.84
C ALA A 259 -8.79 14.71 -7.47
N LEU A 260 -7.96 14.25 -8.39
CA LEU A 260 -6.52 14.02 -8.17
C LEU A 260 -5.80 15.33 -7.83
N ILE A 261 -6.10 16.42 -8.55
CA ILE A 261 -5.53 17.74 -8.28
C ILE A 261 -5.98 18.26 -6.90
N ARG A 262 -7.25 18.05 -6.53
CA ARG A 262 -7.75 18.43 -5.19
C ARG A 262 -7.04 17.64 -4.10
N GLN A 263 -6.80 16.34 -4.30
CA GLN A 263 -6.03 15.52 -3.38
C GLN A 263 -4.60 16.03 -3.22
N ALA A 264 -3.90 16.29 -4.32
CA ALA A 264 -2.53 16.81 -4.30
C ALA A 264 -2.45 18.14 -3.52
N ARG A 265 -3.34 19.08 -3.82
CA ARG A 265 -3.40 20.39 -3.11
C ARG A 265 -3.69 20.22 -1.62
N HIS A 266 -4.70 19.43 -1.26
CA HIS A 266 -5.05 19.22 0.13
C HIS A 266 -3.89 18.58 0.92
N ILE A 267 -3.25 17.56 0.36
CA ILE A 267 -2.11 16.90 0.99
C ILE A 267 -0.95 17.90 1.21
N THR A 268 -0.64 18.73 0.21
CA THR A 268 0.42 19.72 0.35
C THR A 268 0.04 20.90 1.26
N ASP A 269 -1.23 21.28 1.31
CA ASP A 269 -1.74 22.32 2.24
C ASP A 269 -1.64 21.85 3.70
N VAL A 270 -1.85 20.56 3.96
CA VAL A 270 -1.85 19.96 5.31
C VAL A 270 -0.44 19.57 5.78
N GLY A 271 0.35 18.95 4.92
CA GLY A 271 1.64 18.33 5.27
C GLY A 271 2.87 19.01 4.67
N GLY A 272 2.69 20.02 3.82
CA GLY A 272 3.78 20.63 3.07
C GLY A 272 4.09 19.92 1.75
N MET A 273 4.95 20.51 0.92
CA MET A 273 5.23 19.99 -0.41
C MET A 273 6.03 18.66 -0.39
N GLU A 274 6.93 18.53 0.57
CA GLU A 274 7.86 17.42 0.70
C GLU A 274 7.18 16.05 0.97
N ILE A 275 5.90 16.07 1.43
CA ILE A 275 5.18 14.84 1.72
C ILE A 275 4.61 14.17 0.46
N LEU A 276 4.36 14.97 -0.61
CA LEU A 276 3.63 14.51 -1.77
C LEU A 276 4.50 13.63 -2.67
N GLY A 277 4.05 12.40 -2.89
CA GLY A 277 4.59 11.47 -3.86
C GLY A 277 3.51 10.97 -4.82
N LEU A 278 3.90 10.15 -5.79
CA LEU A 278 2.99 9.48 -6.72
C LEU A 278 2.91 8.00 -6.37
N GLY A 279 1.76 7.56 -5.91
CA GLY A 279 1.46 6.20 -5.47
C GLY A 279 0.41 5.56 -6.34
N SER A 280 0.69 5.44 -7.64
CA SER A 280 -0.26 5.11 -8.70
C SER A 280 -1.13 3.89 -8.42
N ASP A 281 -0.56 2.86 -7.78
CA ASP A 281 -1.20 1.56 -7.58
C ASP A 281 -1.50 0.86 -8.92
N PHE A 282 -0.67 1.14 -9.97
CA PHE A 282 -0.78 0.46 -11.25
C PHE A 282 -0.67 -1.06 -11.06
N ASP A 283 -1.43 -1.81 -11.84
CA ASP A 283 -1.60 -3.27 -11.78
C ASP A 283 -2.34 -3.79 -10.54
N GLY A 284 -2.45 -3.01 -9.44
CA GLY A 284 -3.18 -3.35 -8.21
C GLY A 284 -4.65 -2.89 -8.21
N ILE A 285 -5.02 -1.97 -9.12
CA ILE A 285 -6.36 -1.40 -9.21
C ILE A 285 -6.97 -1.59 -10.61
N PRO A 286 -8.31 -1.53 -10.75
CA PRO A 286 -8.93 -1.40 -12.06
C PRO A 286 -8.42 -0.18 -12.81
N ILE A 287 -8.29 -0.29 -14.13
CA ILE A 287 -7.78 0.79 -14.98
C ILE A 287 -8.56 2.09 -14.70
N ASN A 288 -7.83 3.13 -14.31
CA ASN A 288 -8.36 4.48 -14.19
C ASN A 288 -8.44 5.11 -15.59
N PRO A 289 -9.62 5.55 -16.06
CA PRO A 289 -9.74 6.12 -17.40
C PRO A 289 -8.90 7.38 -17.65
N ALA A 290 -8.60 8.14 -16.59
CA ALA A 290 -7.74 9.31 -16.68
C ALA A 290 -6.24 8.93 -16.74
N LEU A 291 -5.86 7.81 -16.11
CA LEU A 291 -4.48 7.35 -15.92
C LEU A 291 -4.40 5.84 -16.21
N PRO A 292 -4.45 5.43 -17.49
CA PRO A 292 -4.55 4.01 -17.85
C PRO A 292 -3.28 3.19 -17.56
N GLY A 293 -2.12 3.84 -17.44
CA GLY A 293 -0.85 3.18 -17.17
C GLY A 293 0.31 4.18 -17.02
N ALA A 294 1.51 3.68 -16.90
CA ALA A 294 2.73 4.47 -16.68
C ALA A 294 3.03 5.46 -17.83
N GLU A 295 2.55 5.19 -19.03
CA GLU A 295 2.65 6.08 -20.19
C GLU A 295 1.89 7.41 -20.00
N ALA A 296 0.94 7.47 -19.06
CA ALA A 296 0.22 8.69 -18.72
C ALA A 296 0.98 9.63 -17.74
N MET A 297 2.11 9.21 -17.19
CA MET A 297 2.87 10.01 -16.22
C MET A 297 3.26 11.41 -16.73
N PRO A 298 3.64 11.64 -17.99
CA PRO A 298 3.87 12.99 -18.51
C PRO A 298 2.60 13.88 -18.44
N VAL A 299 1.41 13.28 -18.55
CA VAL A 299 0.15 14.03 -18.43
C VAL A 299 -0.09 14.45 -16.98
N VAL A 300 0.27 13.62 -16.01
CA VAL A 300 0.22 13.98 -14.56
C VAL A 300 1.03 15.25 -14.32
N TRP A 301 2.26 15.29 -14.80
CA TRP A 301 3.15 16.44 -14.71
C TRP A 301 2.49 17.72 -15.27
N GLU A 302 2.02 17.66 -16.51
CA GLU A 302 1.40 18.82 -17.18
C GLU A 302 0.10 19.28 -16.48
N ARG A 303 -0.72 18.34 -15.99
CA ARG A 303 -1.95 18.67 -15.24
C ARG A 303 -1.65 19.33 -13.89
N LEU A 304 -0.65 18.85 -13.16
CA LEU A 304 -0.21 19.46 -11.90
C LEU A 304 0.40 20.85 -12.15
N LYS A 305 1.21 21.02 -13.18
CA LYS A 305 1.73 22.34 -13.63
C LYS A 305 0.59 23.33 -13.93
N THR A 306 -0.38 22.89 -14.73
CA THR A 306 -1.56 23.70 -15.06
C THR A 306 -2.38 24.04 -13.81
N ALA A 307 -2.37 23.18 -12.81
CA ALA A 307 -2.99 23.42 -11.51
C ALA A 307 -2.18 24.37 -10.61
N GLY A 308 -1.01 24.84 -11.03
CA GLY A 308 -0.22 25.85 -10.33
C GLY A 308 0.96 25.31 -9.51
N PHE A 309 1.26 24.01 -9.59
CA PHE A 309 2.52 23.49 -9.06
C PHE A 309 3.69 23.96 -9.93
N THR A 310 4.76 24.46 -9.31
CA THR A 310 5.97 24.89 -10.03
C THR A 310 6.82 23.70 -10.46
N GLU A 311 7.65 23.88 -11.47
CA GLU A 311 8.59 22.83 -11.90
C GLU A 311 9.46 22.35 -10.74
N ASN A 312 10.03 23.25 -9.94
CA ASN A 312 10.81 22.89 -8.75
C ASN A 312 10.04 22.11 -7.67
N GLN A 313 8.72 22.13 -7.70
CA GLN A 313 7.87 21.35 -6.79
C GLN A 313 7.56 19.96 -7.35
N LEU A 314 7.70 19.80 -8.67
CA LEU A 314 7.41 18.56 -9.36
C LEU A 314 8.68 17.74 -9.65
N ASP A 315 9.87 18.36 -9.60
CA ASP A 315 11.19 17.73 -9.68
C ASP A 315 11.59 17.09 -8.34
#